data_5ae47721e02f4440820d6e5d34d75f42
#
_entry.id   5ae47721e02f4440820d6e5d34d75f42
#
_cell.length_a   1.000
_cell.length_b   1.000
_cell.length_c   1.000
_cell.angle_alpha   90.00
_cell.angle_beta   90.00
_cell.angle_gamma   90.00
#
_symmetry.space_group_name_H-M   'P 1'
#
loop_
_entity.id
_entity.type
_entity.pdbx_description
1 polymer ?
#
loop_
_entity_poly.entity_id
_entity_poly.type
_entity_poly.pdbx_seq_one_letter_code
_entity_poly.pdbx_strand_id
1 'polypeptide(L)'
;MNTIVKGFYNSVFMREGKLDEARGAYKEQDIERSILVHKKYAHSEQHLGTQSELLKVVVFGGLDGIVTIFSLVSGCVAAGFTTIQLFTICMGSLLADAFAMSVGEYVSSKAEKDFVLSEQERERWEVENCPEEEMSEMFNLYQLKHGFSPDDAQKMVDLTFKYKEFFISNMMFEELGLIFESDGSSQPSSLKTATFMFFSFALFGLIPMVSFISFKHIFSLSDVLAQHSQVLSYTTACVCCALTLSVLGYIKGKFCNMPPIKSAITMLVSGLISGVVSYLVATFVTYLTS
;
A
#
# COMPACT_ATOMS: atom_id res chain seq x y z
N MET A 1 -13.43 -10.25 19.27
CA MET A 1 -13.31 -9.08 18.37
C MET A 1 -12.60 -7.86 19.02
N ASN A 2 -12.76 -7.64 20.35
CA ASN A 2 -12.12 -6.50 21.03
C ASN A 2 -10.60 -6.60 21.27
N THR A 3 -10.03 -7.81 21.36
CA THR A 3 -8.61 -7.99 21.70
C THR A 3 -7.69 -7.78 20.51
N ILE A 4 -8.11 -8.18 19.30
CA ILE A 4 -7.33 -8.03 18.06
C ILE A 4 -7.34 -6.56 17.61
N VAL A 5 -8.49 -5.90 17.69
CA VAL A 5 -8.61 -4.45 17.35
C VAL A 5 -7.87 -3.58 18.34
N LYS A 6 -7.93 -3.87 19.65
CA LYS A 6 -7.11 -3.20 20.67
C LYS A 6 -5.61 -3.48 20.52
N GLY A 7 -5.22 -4.71 20.15
CA GLY A 7 -3.84 -5.06 19.86
C GLY A 7 -3.29 -4.29 18.65
N PHE A 8 -4.06 -4.19 17.59
CA PHE A 8 -3.72 -3.41 16.39
C PHE A 8 -3.68 -1.90 16.68
N TYR A 9 -4.67 -1.37 17.41
CA TYR A 9 -4.71 0.03 17.82
C TYR A 9 -3.54 0.41 18.72
N ASN A 10 -3.23 -0.39 19.75
CA ASN A 10 -2.10 -0.15 20.63
C ASN A 10 -0.74 -0.35 19.94
N SER A 11 -0.62 -1.30 19.01
CA SER A 11 0.64 -1.50 18.28
C SER A 11 0.92 -0.40 17.27
N VAL A 12 -0.10 0.18 16.65
CA VAL A 12 0.04 1.27 15.69
C VAL A 12 0.21 2.63 16.38
N PHE A 13 -0.60 2.93 17.41
CA PHE A 13 -0.61 4.25 18.05
C PHE A 13 0.40 4.45 19.19
N MET A 14 0.72 3.42 19.99
CA MET A 14 1.77 3.58 21.03
C MET A 14 3.20 3.51 20.47
N ARG A 15 3.40 2.87 19.30
CA ARG A 15 4.68 2.86 18.58
C ARG A 15 4.98 4.17 17.85
N GLU A 16 3.95 4.92 17.45
CA GLU A 16 4.10 6.25 16.86
C GLU A 16 4.85 7.21 17.78
N GLY A 17 4.66 7.13 19.09
CA GLY A 17 5.27 8.06 20.04
C GLY A 17 6.80 8.11 20.02
N LYS A 18 7.47 6.98 19.78
CA LYS A 18 8.96 6.91 19.73
C LYS A 18 9.53 7.53 18.46
N LEU A 19 8.98 7.14 17.32
CA LEU A 19 9.36 7.67 16.01
C LEU A 19 8.94 9.13 15.85
N ASP A 20 7.80 9.51 16.41
CA ASP A 20 7.32 10.89 16.35
C ASP A 20 8.18 11.82 17.22
N GLU A 21 8.72 11.35 18.38
CA GLU A 21 9.71 12.12 19.16
C GLU A 21 11.01 12.33 18.36
N ALA A 22 11.54 11.29 17.71
CA ALA A 22 12.75 11.38 16.88
C ALA A 22 12.53 12.29 15.64
N ARG A 23 11.40 12.10 14.95
CA ARG A 23 11.00 12.94 13.80
C ARG A 23 10.74 14.40 14.23
N GLY A 24 10.20 14.62 15.43
CA GLY A 24 10.02 15.95 16.02
C GLY A 24 11.36 16.64 16.22
N ALA A 25 12.32 15.97 16.88
CA ALA A 25 13.66 16.48 17.09
C ALA A 25 14.37 16.81 15.76
N TYR A 26 14.22 15.96 14.75
CA TYR A 26 14.75 16.22 13.40
C TYR A 26 14.10 17.45 12.74
N LYS A 27 12.78 17.61 12.81
CA LYS A 27 12.07 18.77 12.23
C LYS A 27 12.45 20.08 12.89
N GLU A 28 12.67 20.03 14.21
CA GLU A 28 13.08 21.19 15.03
C GLU A 28 14.61 21.42 14.95
N GLN A 29 15.38 20.51 14.32
CA GLN A 29 16.85 20.51 14.28
C GLN A 29 17.47 20.53 15.68
N ASP A 30 16.77 19.96 16.68
CA ASP A 30 17.20 19.92 18.09
C ASP A 30 18.07 18.68 18.34
N ILE A 31 19.39 18.91 18.37
CA ILE A 31 20.41 17.87 18.55
C ILE A 31 20.33 17.27 19.96
N GLU A 32 20.12 18.08 20.99
CA GLU A 32 20.09 17.60 22.39
C GLU A 32 18.88 16.68 22.60
N ARG A 33 17.73 17.07 22.09
CA ARG A 33 16.51 16.25 22.11
C ARG A 33 16.71 14.95 21.33
N SER A 34 17.36 15.00 20.16
CA SER A 34 17.69 13.80 19.38
C SER A 34 18.58 12.82 20.16
N ILE A 35 19.62 13.34 20.85
CA ILE A 35 20.51 12.52 21.70
C ILE A 35 19.73 11.88 22.86
N LEU A 36 18.82 12.62 23.50
CA LEU A 36 18.00 12.10 24.58
C LEU A 36 17.05 11.00 24.11
N VAL A 37 16.44 11.17 22.94
CA VAL A 37 15.58 10.15 22.32
C VAL A 37 16.39 8.88 22.03
N HIS A 38 17.59 9.00 21.44
CA HIS A 38 18.46 7.85 21.18
C HIS A 38 18.87 7.12 22.47
N LYS A 39 19.22 7.84 23.52
CA LYS A 39 19.57 7.23 24.82
C LYS A 39 18.36 6.55 25.48
N LYS A 40 17.17 7.14 25.38
CA LYS A 40 15.93 6.60 25.96
C LYS A 40 15.48 5.31 25.27
N TYR A 41 15.79 5.18 23.98
CA TYR A 41 15.28 4.10 23.12
C TYR A 41 16.39 3.23 22.48
N ALA A 42 17.56 3.16 23.10
CA ALA A 42 18.82 2.62 22.56
C ALA A 42 18.80 1.20 21.96
N HIS A 43 17.69 0.45 21.99
CA HIS A 43 17.66 -0.92 21.50
C HIS A 43 16.37 -1.35 20.77
N SER A 44 15.57 -0.46 20.21
CA SER A 44 14.35 -0.91 19.53
C SER A 44 13.87 -0.01 18.38
N GLU A 45 14.72 0.27 17.43
CA GLU A 45 14.23 0.62 16.10
C GLU A 45 13.73 -0.67 15.45
N GLN A 46 12.45 -0.92 15.57
CA GLN A 46 11.84 -2.09 14.92
C GLN A 46 11.71 -1.81 13.42
N HIS A 47 12.08 -2.81 12.63
CA HIS A 47 11.88 -2.81 11.19
C HIS A 47 10.43 -2.48 10.83
N LEU A 48 10.22 -1.32 10.21
CA LEU A 48 8.92 -0.82 9.77
C LEU A 48 8.44 -1.51 8.46
N GLY A 49 9.26 -2.38 7.88
CA GLY A 49 9.02 -3.02 6.60
C GLY A 49 7.65 -3.67 6.48
N THR A 50 7.30 -4.57 7.41
CA THR A 50 6.01 -5.30 7.38
C THR A 50 4.79 -4.37 7.48
N GLN A 51 4.86 -3.33 8.30
CA GLN A 51 3.73 -2.41 8.49
C GLN A 51 3.54 -1.50 7.27
N SER A 52 4.64 -1.06 6.65
CA SER A 52 4.60 -0.23 5.44
C SER A 52 4.02 -0.99 4.26
N GLU A 53 4.35 -2.27 4.13
CA GLU A 53 3.84 -3.13 3.06
C GLU A 53 2.33 -3.40 3.22
N LEU A 54 1.87 -3.76 4.41
CA LEU A 54 0.44 -3.95 4.68
C LEU A 54 -0.36 -2.66 4.49
N LEU A 55 0.17 -1.51 4.91
CA LEU A 55 -0.51 -0.24 4.68
C LEU A 55 -0.58 0.10 3.18
N LYS A 56 0.50 -0.14 2.43
CA LYS A 56 0.51 0.02 0.96
C LYS A 56 -0.63 -0.78 0.33
N VAL A 57 -0.76 -2.05 0.71
CA VAL A 57 -1.80 -2.96 0.21
C VAL A 57 -3.21 -2.46 0.57
N VAL A 58 -3.44 -2.05 1.82
CA VAL A 58 -4.73 -1.54 2.28
C VAL A 58 -5.12 -0.23 1.59
N VAL A 59 -4.18 0.70 1.47
CA VAL A 59 -4.44 1.98 0.79
C VAL A 59 -4.67 1.78 -0.70
N PHE A 60 -3.89 0.92 -1.35
CA PHE A 60 -4.03 0.64 -2.77
C PHE A 60 -5.34 -0.07 -3.07
N GLY A 61 -5.63 -1.19 -2.37
CA GLY A 61 -6.89 -1.93 -2.55
C GLY A 61 -8.11 -1.07 -2.21
N GLY A 62 -8.04 -0.25 -1.15
CA GLY A 62 -9.14 0.63 -0.77
C GLY A 62 -9.40 1.74 -1.79
N LEU A 63 -8.33 2.37 -2.30
CA LEU A 63 -8.45 3.38 -3.36
C LEU A 63 -9.07 2.78 -4.62
N ASP A 64 -8.52 1.66 -5.07
CA ASP A 64 -8.95 1.01 -6.31
C ASP A 64 -10.41 0.52 -6.21
N GLY A 65 -10.79 -0.10 -5.09
CA GLY A 65 -12.16 -0.52 -4.82
C GLY A 65 -13.18 0.62 -4.86
N ILE A 66 -12.87 1.76 -4.19
CA ILE A 66 -13.76 2.93 -4.23
C ILE A 66 -13.88 3.47 -5.66
N VAL A 67 -12.75 3.69 -6.34
CA VAL A 67 -12.72 4.33 -7.66
C VAL A 67 -13.42 3.45 -8.70
N THR A 68 -13.18 2.15 -8.70
CA THR A 68 -13.77 1.20 -9.63
C THR A 68 -15.29 1.13 -9.45
N ILE A 69 -15.78 0.90 -8.23
CA ILE A 69 -17.22 0.78 -7.99
C ILE A 69 -17.93 2.13 -8.12
N PHE A 70 -17.32 3.23 -7.73
CA PHE A 70 -17.87 4.56 -7.96
C PHE A 70 -18.01 4.86 -9.46
N SER A 71 -17.04 4.47 -10.28
CA SER A 71 -17.09 4.61 -11.73
C SER A 71 -18.22 3.75 -12.33
N LEU A 72 -18.41 2.52 -11.87
CA LEU A 72 -19.52 1.67 -12.28
C LEU A 72 -20.88 2.27 -11.88
N VAL A 73 -21.02 2.75 -10.64
CA VAL A 73 -22.25 3.42 -10.19
C VAL A 73 -22.53 4.65 -11.07
N SER A 74 -21.51 5.47 -11.36
CA SER A 74 -21.64 6.65 -12.22
C SER A 74 -22.09 6.28 -13.64
N GLY A 75 -21.49 5.26 -14.23
CA GLY A 75 -21.86 4.75 -15.55
C GLY A 75 -23.28 4.17 -15.59
N CYS A 76 -23.67 3.37 -14.60
CA CYS A 76 -25.01 2.79 -14.49
C CYS A 76 -26.10 3.88 -14.31
N VAL A 77 -25.80 4.92 -13.53
CA VAL A 77 -26.73 6.05 -13.33
C VAL A 77 -26.89 6.83 -14.64
N ALA A 78 -25.81 7.10 -15.35
CA ALA A 78 -25.83 7.80 -16.65
C ALA A 78 -26.58 6.99 -17.73
N ALA A 79 -26.45 5.66 -17.73
CA ALA A 79 -27.14 4.78 -18.65
C ALA A 79 -28.62 4.51 -18.27
N GLY A 80 -29.11 5.05 -17.16
CA GLY A 80 -30.51 4.91 -16.72
C GLY A 80 -30.84 3.52 -16.17
N PHE A 81 -29.89 2.76 -15.65
CA PHE A 81 -30.12 1.43 -15.12
C PHE A 81 -30.99 1.45 -13.86
N THR A 82 -31.79 0.39 -13.72
CA THR A 82 -32.58 0.16 -12.49
C THR A 82 -31.67 -0.14 -11.30
N THR A 83 -32.16 0.07 -10.08
CA THR A 83 -31.40 -0.19 -8.85
C THR A 83 -30.95 -1.65 -8.75
N ILE A 84 -31.78 -2.60 -9.20
CA ILE A 84 -31.45 -4.03 -9.19
C ILE A 84 -30.32 -4.34 -10.18
N GLN A 85 -30.39 -3.80 -11.39
CA GLN A 85 -29.33 -3.96 -12.39
C GLN A 85 -28.01 -3.37 -11.89
N LEU A 86 -28.03 -2.16 -11.35
CA LEU A 86 -26.87 -1.51 -10.75
C LEU A 86 -26.29 -2.36 -9.62
N PHE A 87 -27.11 -2.83 -8.68
CA PHE A 87 -26.66 -3.69 -7.59
C PHE A 87 -25.99 -4.97 -8.11
N THR A 88 -26.64 -5.65 -9.07
CA THR A 88 -26.11 -6.92 -9.62
C THR A 88 -24.78 -6.72 -10.31
N ILE A 89 -24.64 -5.68 -11.14
CA ILE A 89 -23.41 -5.38 -11.86
C ILE A 89 -22.29 -4.98 -10.89
N CYS A 90 -22.57 -4.02 -10.00
CA CYS A 90 -21.57 -3.55 -9.04
C CYS A 90 -21.13 -4.66 -8.08
N MET A 91 -22.04 -5.51 -7.61
CA MET A 91 -21.71 -6.60 -6.69
C MET A 91 -20.90 -7.70 -7.37
N GLY A 92 -21.28 -8.05 -8.63
CA GLY A 92 -20.53 -9.01 -9.43
C GLY A 92 -19.11 -8.53 -9.72
N SER A 93 -18.95 -7.28 -10.19
CA SER A 93 -17.63 -6.69 -10.41
C SER A 93 -16.82 -6.58 -9.11
N LEU A 94 -17.44 -6.11 -8.02
CA LEU A 94 -16.77 -5.96 -6.73
C LEU A 94 -16.10 -7.25 -6.26
N LEU A 95 -16.83 -8.37 -6.31
CA LEU A 95 -16.30 -9.66 -5.87
C LEU A 95 -15.28 -10.24 -6.84
N ALA A 96 -15.52 -10.10 -8.15
CA ALA A 96 -14.59 -10.57 -9.18
C ALA A 96 -13.26 -9.81 -9.12
N ASP A 97 -13.32 -8.48 -9.01
CA ASP A 97 -12.14 -7.61 -8.97
C ASP A 97 -11.38 -7.77 -7.66
N ALA A 98 -12.09 -7.86 -6.51
CA ALA A 98 -11.46 -8.16 -5.22
C ALA A 98 -10.68 -9.47 -5.25
N PHE A 99 -11.27 -10.52 -5.85
CA PHE A 99 -10.61 -11.81 -6.02
C PHE A 99 -9.40 -11.72 -6.96
N ALA A 100 -9.57 -11.09 -8.13
CA ALA A 100 -8.49 -10.92 -9.11
C ALA A 100 -7.30 -10.15 -8.54
N MET A 101 -7.57 -9.03 -7.83
CA MET A 101 -6.54 -8.24 -7.17
C MET A 101 -5.83 -9.02 -6.06
N SER A 102 -6.58 -9.77 -5.26
CA SER A 102 -6.01 -10.63 -4.21
C SER A 102 -5.11 -11.73 -4.76
N VAL A 103 -5.53 -12.41 -5.83
CA VAL A 103 -4.71 -13.44 -6.49
C VAL A 103 -3.47 -12.80 -7.14
N GLY A 104 -3.63 -11.66 -7.81
CA GLY A 104 -2.53 -10.91 -8.38
C GLY A 104 -1.48 -10.53 -7.34
N GLU A 105 -1.91 -10.00 -6.20
CA GLU A 105 -1.02 -9.66 -5.06
C GLU A 105 -0.30 -10.90 -4.51
N TYR A 106 -1.02 -12.03 -4.36
CA TYR A 106 -0.41 -13.28 -3.92
C TYR A 106 0.69 -13.76 -4.86
N VAL A 107 0.37 -13.82 -6.17
CA VAL A 107 1.30 -14.34 -7.17
C VAL A 107 2.52 -13.42 -7.32
N SER A 108 2.32 -12.11 -7.36
CA SER A 108 3.41 -11.15 -7.51
C SER A 108 4.32 -11.12 -6.27
N SER A 109 3.74 -11.04 -5.07
CA SER A 109 4.49 -11.06 -3.82
C SER A 109 5.22 -12.40 -3.60
N LYS A 110 4.65 -13.52 -4.05
CA LYS A 110 5.33 -14.81 -3.99
C LYS A 110 6.46 -14.90 -5.00
N ALA A 111 6.24 -14.46 -6.24
CA ALA A 111 7.26 -14.48 -7.28
C ALA A 111 8.48 -13.62 -6.90
N GLU A 112 8.26 -12.44 -6.29
CA GLU A 112 9.34 -11.60 -5.77
C GLU A 112 10.17 -12.32 -4.70
N LYS A 113 9.51 -13.00 -3.77
CA LYS A 113 10.21 -13.79 -2.73
C LYS A 113 10.96 -14.98 -3.29
N ASP A 114 10.34 -15.74 -4.20
CA ASP A 114 10.95 -16.89 -4.84
C ASP A 114 12.18 -16.46 -5.67
N PHE A 115 12.11 -15.28 -6.32
CA PHE A 115 13.24 -14.70 -7.03
C PHE A 115 14.40 -14.35 -6.08
N VAL A 116 14.13 -13.64 -4.98
CA VAL A 116 15.17 -13.28 -3.99
C VAL A 116 15.82 -14.54 -3.39
N LEU A 117 15.04 -15.57 -3.10
CA LEU A 117 15.57 -16.84 -2.59
C LEU A 117 16.45 -17.55 -3.62
N SER A 118 16.05 -17.56 -4.89
CA SER A 118 16.85 -18.21 -5.94
C SER A 118 18.18 -17.50 -6.18
N GLU A 119 18.20 -16.16 -6.13
CA GLU A 119 19.45 -15.40 -6.22
C GLU A 119 20.33 -15.63 -4.98
N GLN A 120 19.75 -15.71 -3.80
CA GLN A 120 20.50 -16.04 -2.59
C GLN A 120 21.16 -17.44 -2.65
N GLU A 121 20.44 -18.43 -3.20
CA GLU A 121 20.98 -19.77 -3.38
C GLU A 121 22.14 -19.76 -4.40
N ARG A 122 22.04 -18.95 -5.46
CA ARG A 122 23.12 -18.76 -6.44
C ARG A 122 24.35 -18.13 -5.79
N GLU A 123 24.18 -16.99 -5.12
CA GLU A 123 25.27 -16.30 -4.43
C GLU A 123 25.95 -17.19 -3.38
N ARG A 124 25.16 -17.98 -2.63
CA ARG A 124 25.71 -18.92 -1.66
C ARG A 124 26.58 -19.97 -2.34
N TRP A 125 26.14 -20.49 -3.47
CA TRP A 125 26.89 -21.48 -4.23
C TRP A 125 28.19 -20.87 -4.78
N GLU A 126 28.15 -19.64 -5.29
CA GLU A 126 29.32 -18.92 -5.83
C GLU A 126 30.34 -18.64 -4.73
N VAL A 127 29.91 -18.12 -3.58
CA VAL A 127 30.79 -17.91 -2.40
C VAL A 127 31.46 -19.21 -1.90
N GLU A 128 30.80 -20.36 -2.06
CA GLU A 128 31.35 -21.67 -1.67
C GLU A 128 32.31 -22.24 -2.71
N ASN A 129 32.10 -22.01 -4.00
CA ASN A 129 32.84 -22.65 -5.09
C ASN A 129 33.84 -21.72 -5.80
N CYS A 130 33.58 -20.40 -5.80
CA CYS A 130 34.40 -19.38 -6.46
C CYS A 130 34.72 -18.21 -5.52
N PRO A 131 35.25 -18.47 -4.30
CA PRO A 131 35.41 -17.43 -3.27
C PRO A 131 36.34 -16.28 -3.64
N GLU A 132 37.36 -16.53 -4.48
CA GLU A 132 38.31 -15.50 -4.89
C GLU A 132 37.66 -14.50 -5.85
N GLU A 133 36.81 -14.96 -6.74
CA GLU A 133 36.04 -14.15 -7.68
C GLU A 133 35.05 -13.26 -6.92
N GLU A 134 34.28 -13.84 -5.99
CA GLU A 134 33.30 -13.12 -5.19
C GLU A 134 33.96 -12.04 -4.29
N MET A 135 35.10 -12.36 -3.69
CA MET A 135 35.86 -11.38 -2.93
C MET A 135 36.37 -10.24 -3.83
N SER A 136 36.79 -10.57 -5.07
CA SER A 136 37.24 -9.57 -6.05
C SER A 136 36.09 -8.66 -6.52
N GLU A 137 34.91 -9.21 -6.72
CA GLU A 137 33.71 -8.43 -7.08
C GLU A 137 33.35 -7.44 -5.99
N MET A 138 33.25 -7.89 -4.76
CA MET A 138 32.99 -7.01 -3.62
C MET A 138 34.08 -5.97 -3.40
N PHE A 139 35.36 -6.32 -3.61
CA PHE A 139 36.47 -5.38 -3.55
C PHE A 139 36.31 -4.24 -4.58
N ASN A 140 36.03 -4.60 -5.84
CA ASN A 140 35.78 -3.63 -6.90
C ASN A 140 34.58 -2.76 -6.62
N LEU A 141 33.50 -3.34 -6.10
CA LEU A 141 32.27 -2.64 -5.75
C LEU A 141 32.50 -1.60 -4.66
N TYR A 142 33.23 -1.94 -3.60
CA TYR A 142 33.59 -0.98 -2.54
C TYR A 142 34.42 0.18 -3.05
N GLN A 143 35.34 -0.07 -4.02
CA GLN A 143 36.11 1.02 -4.62
C GLN A 143 35.27 1.88 -5.56
N LEU A 144 34.54 1.26 -6.48
CA LEU A 144 33.84 1.97 -7.57
C LEU A 144 32.55 2.66 -7.10
N LYS A 145 31.76 1.97 -6.25
CA LYS A 145 30.47 2.47 -5.77
C LYS A 145 30.61 3.35 -4.54
N HIS A 146 31.49 2.98 -3.60
CA HIS A 146 31.63 3.64 -2.31
C HIS A 146 32.89 4.49 -2.17
N GLY A 147 33.83 4.43 -3.12
CA GLY A 147 35.03 5.24 -3.13
C GLY A 147 36.05 4.88 -2.04
N PHE A 148 36.08 3.63 -1.57
CA PHE A 148 37.02 3.17 -0.58
C PHE A 148 38.42 3.18 -1.15
N SER A 149 39.44 3.43 -0.29
CA SER A 149 40.84 3.19 -0.66
C SER A 149 41.07 1.68 -0.88
N PRO A 150 42.02 1.28 -1.73
CA PRO A 150 42.32 -0.14 -1.92
C PRO A 150 42.57 -0.91 -0.62
N ASP A 151 43.29 -0.28 0.33
CA ASP A 151 43.60 -0.89 1.63
C ASP A 151 42.34 -1.09 2.49
N ASP A 152 41.43 -0.15 2.47
CA ASP A 152 40.17 -0.22 3.26
C ASP A 152 39.16 -1.17 2.62
N ALA A 153 39.09 -1.20 1.29
CA ALA A 153 38.26 -2.15 0.55
C ALA A 153 38.70 -3.60 0.85
N GLN A 154 40.02 -3.87 0.83
CA GLN A 154 40.54 -5.20 1.15
C GLN A 154 40.24 -5.62 2.59
N LYS A 155 40.43 -4.72 3.56
CA LYS A 155 40.10 -4.99 4.96
C LYS A 155 38.61 -5.28 5.16
N MET A 156 37.73 -4.57 4.43
CA MET A 156 36.30 -4.75 4.50
C MET A 156 35.89 -6.11 3.93
N VAL A 157 36.42 -6.51 2.78
CA VAL A 157 36.19 -7.84 2.20
C VAL A 157 36.70 -8.92 3.13
N ASP A 158 37.95 -8.84 3.63
CA ASP A 158 38.54 -9.84 4.53
C ASP A 158 37.74 -9.97 5.82
N LEU A 159 37.22 -8.88 6.35
CA LEU A 159 36.41 -8.89 7.56
C LEU A 159 35.05 -9.53 7.33
N THR A 160 34.32 -9.11 6.26
CA THR A 160 32.98 -9.57 5.98
C THR A 160 32.96 -11.04 5.55
N PHE A 161 33.96 -11.48 4.78
CA PHE A 161 34.06 -12.87 4.31
C PHE A 161 34.21 -13.90 5.44
N LYS A 162 34.74 -13.50 6.61
CA LYS A 162 34.75 -14.37 7.81
C LYS A 162 33.38 -14.77 8.28
N TYR A 163 32.37 -13.97 7.96
CA TYR A 163 30.97 -14.18 8.33
C TYR A 163 30.14 -14.44 7.06
N LYS A 164 30.22 -15.67 6.54
CA LYS A 164 29.68 -16.04 5.22
C LYS A 164 28.22 -15.60 5.00
N GLU A 165 27.34 -15.81 5.95
CA GLU A 165 25.92 -15.41 5.83
C GLU A 165 25.79 -13.88 5.71
N PHE A 166 26.60 -13.14 6.46
CA PHE A 166 26.63 -11.69 6.36
C PHE A 166 27.21 -11.25 4.99
N PHE A 167 28.27 -11.92 4.52
CA PHE A 167 28.88 -11.64 3.23
C PHE A 167 27.87 -11.82 2.09
N ILE A 168 27.17 -12.95 2.04
CA ILE A 168 26.10 -13.23 1.06
C ILE A 168 25.01 -12.18 1.14
N SER A 169 24.53 -11.86 2.34
CA SER A 169 23.48 -10.84 2.51
C SER A 169 23.96 -9.46 2.04
N ASN A 170 25.23 -9.14 2.23
CA ASN A 170 25.83 -7.89 1.80
C ASN A 170 26.01 -7.83 0.28
N MET A 171 26.38 -8.94 -0.37
CA MET A 171 26.44 -9.07 -1.83
C MET A 171 25.05 -8.89 -2.44
N MET A 172 24.03 -9.62 -1.95
CA MET A 172 22.64 -9.46 -2.38
C MET A 172 22.20 -7.99 -2.36
N PHE A 173 22.57 -7.25 -1.31
CA PHE A 173 22.23 -5.83 -1.20
C PHE A 173 23.07 -4.92 -2.09
N GLU A 174 24.39 -5.09 -2.08
CA GLU A 174 25.31 -4.16 -2.73
C GLU A 174 25.40 -4.36 -4.23
N GLU A 175 25.35 -5.59 -4.71
CA GLU A 175 25.45 -5.95 -6.12
C GLU A 175 24.08 -6.02 -6.79
N LEU A 176 23.17 -6.81 -6.24
CA LEU A 176 21.87 -7.07 -6.84
C LEU A 176 20.79 -6.05 -6.42
N GLY A 177 21.03 -5.25 -5.38
CA GLY A 177 20.05 -4.32 -4.82
C GLY A 177 18.88 -5.04 -4.13
N LEU A 178 19.03 -6.30 -3.79
CA LEU A 178 18.02 -7.14 -3.16
C LEU A 178 18.19 -7.15 -1.64
N ILE A 179 17.13 -6.81 -0.91
CA ILE A 179 17.14 -6.88 0.55
C ILE A 179 16.68 -8.27 0.97
N PHE A 180 17.61 -9.01 1.56
CA PHE A 180 17.31 -10.31 2.18
C PHE A 180 17.39 -10.17 3.70
N GLU A 181 16.31 -10.52 4.38
CA GLU A 181 16.27 -10.61 5.84
C GLU A 181 16.38 -12.08 6.28
N SER A 182 17.51 -12.43 6.87
CA SER A 182 17.83 -13.81 7.28
C SER A 182 16.84 -14.43 8.28
N ASP A 183 16.08 -13.61 9.00
CA ASP A 183 15.13 -14.11 10.00
C ASP A 183 13.73 -14.43 9.46
N GLY A 184 13.42 -14.17 8.18
CA GLY A 184 12.10 -14.48 7.58
C GLY A 184 10.89 -13.83 8.27
N SER A 185 11.12 -13.04 9.33
CA SER A 185 10.08 -12.52 10.22
C SER A 185 9.56 -11.14 9.85
N SER A 186 10.28 -10.40 9.03
CA SER A 186 9.99 -8.98 8.78
C SER A 186 9.04 -8.74 7.61
N GLN A 187 8.94 -9.66 6.65
CA GLN A 187 7.98 -9.51 5.55
C GLN A 187 6.69 -10.31 5.83
N PRO A 188 5.50 -9.71 5.62
CA PRO A 188 4.26 -10.44 5.77
C PRO A 188 4.21 -11.58 4.75
N SER A 189 3.58 -12.70 5.09
CA SER A 189 3.40 -13.78 4.12
C SER A 189 2.56 -13.30 2.94
N SER A 190 2.87 -13.77 1.72
CA SER A 190 2.15 -13.41 0.50
C SER A 190 0.64 -13.67 0.59
N LEU A 191 0.24 -14.72 1.35
CA LEU A 191 -1.16 -14.99 1.63
C LEU A 191 -1.80 -13.92 2.53
N LYS A 192 -1.03 -13.36 3.46
CA LYS A 192 -1.52 -12.30 4.36
C LYS A 192 -1.74 -11.00 3.57
N THR A 193 -0.80 -10.57 2.73
CA THR A 193 -0.97 -9.39 1.89
C THR A 193 -2.15 -9.54 0.94
N ALA A 194 -2.30 -10.70 0.28
CA ALA A 194 -3.44 -11.01 -0.58
C ALA A 194 -4.79 -10.94 0.16
N THR A 195 -4.84 -11.46 1.38
CA THR A 195 -6.05 -11.41 2.21
C THR A 195 -6.41 -9.96 2.57
N PHE A 196 -5.44 -9.16 2.96
CA PHE A 196 -5.66 -7.72 3.22
C PHE A 196 -6.09 -6.97 1.95
N MET A 197 -5.54 -7.31 0.79
CA MET A 197 -5.95 -6.74 -0.51
C MET A 197 -7.43 -7.03 -0.78
N PHE A 198 -7.85 -8.30 -0.67
CA PHE A 198 -9.24 -8.71 -0.88
C PHE A 198 -10.21 -7.91 -0.01
N PHE A 199 -9.97 -7.92 1.31
CA PHE A 199 -10.88 -7.25 2.24
C PHE A 199 -10.85 -5.74 2.11
N SER A 200 -9.70 -5.15 1.82
CA SER A 200 -9.60 -3.72 1.59
C SER A 200 -10.41 -3.30 0.36
N PHE A 201 -10.18 -3.97 -0.78
CA PHE A 201 -10.94 -3.70 -2.01
C PHE A 201 -12.45 -3.88 -1.78
N ALA A 202 -12.87 -5.01 -1.21
CA ALA A 202 -14.28 -5.31 -0.99
C ALA A 202 -14.96 -4.32 -0.03
N LEU A 203 -14.35 -4.03 1.14
CA LEU A 203 -14.94 -3.15 2.13
C LEU A 203 -15.07 -1.70 1.64
N PHE A 204 -14.00 -1.18 1.05
CA PHE A 204 -14.02 0.18 0.54
C PHE A 204 -14.86 0.33 -0.73
N GLY A 205 -14.86 -0.67 -1.62
CA GLY A 205 -15.69 -0.69 -2.82
C GLY A 205 -17.18 -0.82 -2.54
N LEU A 206 -17.58 -1.37 -1.37
CA LEU A 206 -18.98 -1.36 -0.95
C LEU A 206 -19.54 0.06 -0.70
N ILE A 207 -18.70 1.02 -0.31
CA ILE A 207 -19.14 2.36 0.13
C ILE A 207 -19.92 3.09 -0.96
N PRO A 208 -19.46 3.23 -2.23
CA PRO A 208 -20.22 3.89 -3.28
C PRO A 208 -21.60 3.26 -3.54
N MET A 209 -21.61 1.94 -3.63
CA MET A 209 -22.82 1.19 -3.93
C MET A 209 -23.84 1.24 -2.80
N VAL A 210 -23.41 0.96 -1.56
CA VAL A 210 -24.28 0.96 -0.38
C VAL A 210 -24.83 2.36 -0.12
N SER A 211 -24.00 3.40 -0.22
CA SER A 211 -24.45 4.78 -0.06
C SER A 211 -25.53 5.14 -1.09
N PHE A 212 -25.31 4.84 -2.38
CA PHE A 212 -26.29 5.10 -3.42
C PHE A 212 -27.63 4.40 -3.16
N ILE A 213 -27.61 3.10 -2.87
CA ILE A 213 -28.82 2.30 -2.68
C ILE A 213 -29.58 2.72 -1.42
N SER A 214 -28.88 2.90 -0.30
CA SER A 214 -29.48 3.28 0.98
C SER A 214 -30.14 4.65 0.90
N PHE A 215 -29.48 5.64 0.33
CA PHE A 215 -30.06 6.97 0.18
C PHE A 215 -31.20 7.01 -0.84
N LYS A 216 -31.12 6.20 -1.91
CA LYS A 216 -32.24 6.07 -2.85
C LYS A 216 -33.50 5.51 -2.19
N HIS A 217 -33.32 4.52 -1.31
CA HIS A 217 -34.45 3.99 -0.53
C HIS A 217 -35.03 5.03 0.43
N ILE A 218 -34.15 5.76 1.16
CA ILE A 218 -34.56 6.80 2.11
C ILE A 218 -35.32 7.93 1.39
N PHE A 219 -34.81 8.43 0.26
CA PHE A 219 -35.44 9.52 -0.48
C PHE A 219 -36.71 9.10 -1.19
N SER A 220 -36.87 7.82 -1.54
CA SER A 220 -38.11 7.30 -2.10
C SER A 220 -39.29 7.21 -1.10
N LEU A 221 -38.99 7.23 0.21
CA LEU A 221 -40.00 7.23 1.28
C LEU A 221 -40.71 8.59 1.47
N SER A 222 -40.17 9.67 0.92
CA SER A 222 -40.73 11.02 1.02
C SER A 222 -41.31 11.44 -0.32
N ASP A 223 -42.60 11.72 -0.36
CA ASP A 223 -43.31 12.12 -1.60
C ASP A 223 -42.66 13.34 -2.30
N VAL A 224 -42.10 14.27 -1.52
CA VAL A 224 -41.44 15.48 -2.04
C VAL A 224 -40.08 15.15 -2.68
N LEU A 225 -39.35 14.18 -2.14
CA LEU A 225 -37.99 13.84 -2.58
C LEU A 225 -37.96 12.69 -3.63
N ALA A 226 -39.05 11.94 -3.72
CA ALA A 226 -39.15 10.79 -4.62
C ALA A 226 -38.90 11.15 -6.09
N GLN A 227 -39.38 12.32 -6.53
CA GLN A 227 -39.20 12.80 -7.90
C GLN A 227 -37.73 13.03 -8.27
N HIS A 228 -36.86 13.38 -7.30
CA HIS A 228 -35.43 13.66 -7.49
C HIS A 228 -34.54 12.62 -6.79
N SER A 229 -35.10 11.50 -6.35
CA SER A 229 -34.40 10.50 -5.54
C SER A 229 -33.10 9.96 -6.20
N GLN A 230 -33.08 9.79 -7.51
CA GLN A 230 -31.91 9.30 -8.24
C GLN A 230 -30.75 10.30 -8.21
N VAL A 231 -31.02 11.56 -8.52
CA VAL A 231 -29.99 12.62 -8.52
C VAL A 231 -29.47 12.85 -7.10
N LEU A 232 -30.38 12.88 -6.12
CA LEU A 232 -30.05 13.12 -4.73
C LEU A 232 -29.18 11.97 -4.15
N SER A 233 -29.49 10.72 -4.50
CA SER A 233 -28.73 9.54 -4.09
C SER A 233 -27.37 9.49 -4.75
N TYR A 234 -27.26 9.90 -6.00
CA TYR A 234 -25.98 9.98 -6.70
C TYR A 234 -25.09 11.08 -6.08
N THR A 235 -25.63 12.25 -5.79
CA THR A 235 -24.87 13.33 -5.14
C THR A 235 -24.39 12.93 -3.73
N THR A 236 -25.21 12.23 -2.96
CA THR A 236 -24.79 11.71 -1.64
C THR A 236 -23.71 10.63 -1.76
N ALA A 237 -23.81 9.74 -2.74
CA ALA A 237 -22.75 8.77 -3.02
C ALA A 237 -21.42 9.47 -3.40
N CYS A 238 -21.46 10.51 -4.23
CA CYS A 238 -20.28 11.33 -4.56
C CYS A 238 -19.65 11.93 -3.30
N VAL A 239 -20.44 12.48 -2.39
CA VAL A 239 -19.95 13.06 -1.13
C VAL A 239 -19.31 12.00 -0.23
N CYS A 240 -19.97 10.84 -0.07
CA CYS A 240 -19.42 9.73 0.72
C CYS A 240 -18.09 9.23 0.15
N CYS A 241 -17.98 9.07 -1.17
CA CYS A 241 -16.74 8.68 -1.84
C CYS A 241 -15.64 9.73 -1.63
N ALA A 242 -15.97 11.02 -1.83
CA ALA A 242 -15.02 12.11 -1.64
C ALA A 242 -14.46 12.16 -0.21
N LEU A 243 -15.32 11.98 0.79
CA LEU A 243 -14.91 11.93 2.20
C LEU A 243 -14.01 10.72 2.46
N THR A 244 -14.38 9.53 1.97
CA THR A 244 -13.60 8.31 2.19
C THR A 244 -12.24 8.38 1.52
N LEU A 245 -12.16 8.87 0.27
CA LEU A 245 -10.91 9.08 -0.45
C LEU A 245 -10.02 10.11 0.24
N SER A 246 -10.62 11.18 0.78
CA SER A 246 -9.88 12.19 1.54
C SER A 246 -9.29 11.62 2.83
N VAL A 247 -10.04 10.80 3.56
CA VAL A 247 -9.57 10.12 4.78
C VAL A 247 -8.45 9.13 4.47
N LEU A 248 -8.61 8.28 3.44
CA LEU A 248 -7.56 7.37 2.99
C LEU A 248 -6.30 8.11 2.57
N GLY A 249 -6.45 9.19 1.80
CA GLY A 249 -5.33 10.03 1.38
C GLY A 249 -4.63 10.71 2.56
N TYR A 250 -5.37 11.15 3.56
CA TYR A 250 -4.83 11.75 4.78
C TYR A 250 -4.03 10.72 5.59
N ILE A 251 -4.57 9.51 5.79
CA ILE A 251 -3.89 8.41 6.49
C ILE A 251 -2.58 8.05 5.77
N LYS A 252 -2.63 7.88 4.44
CA LYS A 252 -1.45 7.64 3.61
C LYS A 252 -0.41 8.75 3.79
N GLY A 253 -0.82 10.01 3.69
CA GLY A 253 0.09 11.15 3.83
C GLY A 253 0.77 11.18 5.19
N LYS A 254 0.03 10.96 6.27
CA LYS A 254 0.57 10.90 7.63
C LYS A 254 1.58 9.77 7.79
N PHE A 255 1.25 8.59 7.30
CA PHE A 255 2.13 7.42 7.41
C PHE A 255 3.42 7.58 6.59
N CYS A 256 3.32 8.09 5.35
CA CYS A 256 4.46 8.33 4.48
C CYS A 256 5.27 9.59 4.85
N ASN A 257 4.93 10.27 5.95
CA ASN A 257 5.55 11.53 6.36
C ASN A 257 5.51 12.62 5.26
N MET A 258 4.50 12.57 4.39
CA MET A 258 4.21 13.56 3.36
C MET A 258 3.14 14.54 3.85
N PRO A 259 3.00 15.73 3.23
CA PRO A 259 1.91 16.64 3.57
C PRO A 259 0.54 15.94 3.41
N PRO A 260 -0.19 15.64 4.52
CA PRO A 260 -1.37 14.79 4.46
C PRO A 260 -2.51 15.41 3.65
N ILE A 261 -2.62 16.73 3.66
CA ILE A 261 -3.60 17.46 2.85
C ILE A 261 -3.34 17.30 1.35
N LYS A 262 -2.07 17.38 0.93
CA LYS A 262 -1.71 17.17 -0.49
C LYS A 262 -2.03 15.75 -0.94
N SER A 263 -1.74 14.75 -0.12
CA SER A 263 -2.06 13.35 -0.41
C SER A 263 -3.58 13.12 -0.49
N ALA A 264 -4.36 13.72 0.41
CA ALA A 264 -5.82 13.65 0.39
C ALA A 264 -6.41 14.28 -0.89
N ILE A 265 -5.93 15.46 -1.29
CA ILE A 265 -6.37 16.12 -2.53
C ILE A 265 -6.04 15.27 -3.76
N THR A 266 -4.85 14.69 -3.82
CA THR A 266 -4.45 13.85 -4.96
C THR A 266 -5.38 12.64 -5.12
N MET A 267 -5.73 11.96 -4.04
CA MET A 267 -6.67 10.82 -4.07
C MET A 267 -8.09 11.26 -4.44
N LEU A 268 -8.55 12.38 -3.88
CA LEU A 268 -9.85 12.95 -4.22
C LEU A 268 -9.96 13.27 -5.72
N VAL A 269 -8.95 13.95 -6.28
CA VAL A 269 -8.92 14.33 -7.69
C VAL A 269 -8.92 13.09 -8.59
N SER A 270 -8.14 12.05 -8.27
CA SER A 270 -8.12 10.83 -9.07
C SER A 270 -9.49 10.14 -9.10
N GLY A 271 -10.18 10.04 -7.96
CA GLY A 271 -11.52 9.45 -7.88
C GLY A 271 -12.58 10.28 -8.65
N LEU A 272 -12.51 11.61 -8.54
CA LEU A 272 -13.42 12.48 -9.28
C LEU A 272 -13.24 12.37 -10.80
N ILE A 273 -11.99 12.37 -11.27
CA ILE A 273 -11.69 12.20 -12.71
C ILE A 273 -12.26 10.87 -13.22
N SER A 274 -12.03 9.77 -12.50
CA SER A 274 -12.54 8.46 -12.89
C SER A 274 -14.06 8.43 -12.98
N GLY A 275 -14.76 8.97 -11.98
CA GLY A 275 -16.22 9.06 -11.99
C GLY A 275 -16.78 9.91 -13.14
N VAL A 276 -16.16 11.08 -13.41
CA VAL A 276 -16.54 11.96 -14.52
C VAL A 276 -16.33 11.26 -15.86
N VAL A 277 -15.17 10.64 -16.06
CA VAL A 277 -14.87 9.91 -17.31
C VAL A 277 -15.91 8.80 -17.54
N SER A 278 -16.18 7.98 -16.53
CA SER A 278 -17.18 6.91 -16.64
C SER A 278 -18.58 7.43 -16.96
N TYR A 279 -19.01 8.52 -16.30
CA TYR A 279 -20.30 9.16 -16.56
C TYR A 279 -20.40 9.67 -18.01
N LEU A 280 -19.37 10.36 -18.50
CA LEU A 280 -19.33 10.91 -19.85
C LEU A 280 -19.34 9.81 -20.91
N VAL A 281 -18.55 8.75 -20.72
CA VAL A 281 -18.51 7.60 -21.64
C VAL A 281 -19.87 6.92 -21.69
N ALA A 282 -20.50 6.65 -20.55
CA ALA A 282 -21.82 6.03 -20.51
C ALA A 282 -22.89 6.89 -21.19
N THR A 283 -22.90 8.20 -20.94
CA THR A 283 -23.81 9.16 -21.59
C THR A 283 -23.61 9.18 -23.11
N PHE A 284 -22.34 9.20 -23.56
CA PHE A 284 -22.02 9.19 -25.00
C PHE A 284 -22.48 7.90 -25.68
N VAL A 285 -22.23 6.73 -25.07
CA VAL A 285 -22.68 5.44 -25.62
C VAL A 285 -24.21 5.39 -25.66
N THR A 286 -24.89 5.82 -24.60
CA THR A 286 -26.37 5.87 -24.57
C THR A 286 -26.92 6.78 -25.66
N TYR A 287 -26.29 7.93 -25.92
CA TYR A 287 -26.69 8.84 -27.00
C TYR A 287 -26.51 8.22 -28.39
N LEU A 288 -25.48 7.40 -28.60
CA LEU A 288 -25.23 6.72 -29.88
C LEU A 288 -26.20 5.56 -30.15
N THR A 289 -26.79 4.99 -29.09
CA THR A 289 -27.66 3.81 -29.18
C THR A 289 -29.16 4.14 -29.08
N SER A 290 -29.51 5.38 -28.73
CA SER A 290 -30.89 5.91 -28.70
C SER A 290 -31.27 6.48 -30.06
#